data_508c488d4d24d92a195138bebfee4ae3
#
_entry.id   508c488d4d24d92a195138bebfee4ae3
#
_cell.length_a   1.000
_cell.length_b   1.000
_cell.length_c   1.000
_cell.angle_alpha   90.00
_cell.angle_beta   90.00
_cell.angle_gamma   90.00
#
_symmetry.space_group_name_H-M   'P 1'
#
loop_
_entity.id
_entity.type
_entity.pdbx_description
1 polymer ?
#
loop_
_entity_poly.entity_id
_entity_poly.type
_entity_poly.pdbx_seq_one_letter_code
_entity_poly.pdbx_strand_id
1 'polypeptide(L)'
;MRCAGAPDVVRALEFSQDHNLPLAIRGGGHSRAGFSVCDGGAVIDLSGMNRVEVDATKRVAQAEAGAVVRDMDMATQKFGLATTMGGCPTVGIAGLTLGGGEGLLMSKYGAPCDNLISAQLVTVDGRQVEASQNSNPDLFWAIRGGGGNFGVVTKLEYQLYPVTDVLSGTMTFPPGRIPDLLGAFAKFVSAAPDEMNVVGEVLPSAEGARFHLMICHCGEPRRGAELLRPLRALKPHADTMRIASYLETQQTINPYTPAAHFQTNLFLPELNAAAISVIEEATKDALPATRVFIVPLYGAVSRVKSSDTAFPLRQPGYELDLMGRWADPSEKPKVMQWVKALRDKLQPLAHGVYSNQLGETSEELVRAAYGDNYARLAKIKRKYDPKNVLRLNQNIDPD
;
A
#
# COMPACT_ATOMS: atom_id res chain seq x y z
N MET A 1 -6.01 15.14 -19.30
CA MET A 1 -6.07 14.43 -20.59
C MET A 1 -6.42 12.98 -20.29
N ARG A 2 -7.62 12.53 -20.67
CA ARG A 2 -8.06 11.15 -20.43
C ARG A 2 -7.53 10.26 -21.57
N CYS A 3 -6.70 9.30 -21.23
CA CYS A 3 -6.03 8.42 -22.18
C CYS A 3 -6.81 7.13 -22.41
N ALA A 4 -6.87 6.65 -23.66
CA ALA A 4 -7.44 5.37 -24.05
C ALA A 4 -6.36 4.33 -24.43
N GLY A 5 -5.10 4.74 -24.51
CA GLY A 5 -3.97 3.86 -24.82
C GLY A 5 -2.62 4.58 -24.77
N ALA A 6 -1.55 3.83 -24.97
CA ALA A 6 -0.18 4.37 -24.95
C ALA A 6 0.05 5.54 -25.93
N PRO A 7 -0.54 5.58 -27.14
CA PRO A 7 -0.39 6.75 -28.03
C PRO A 7 -0.94 8.06 -27.45
N ASP A 8 -2.00 7.99 -26.63
CA ASP A 8 -2.53 9.18 -25.95
C ASP A 8 -1.59 9.64 -24.84
N VAL A 9 -0.95 8.70 -24.14
CA VAL A 9 0.07 9.00 -23.12
C VAL A 9 1.26 9.70 -23.75
N VAL A 10 1.73 9.24 -24.91
CA VAL A 10 2.82 9.90 -25.67
C VAL A 10 2.44 11.35 -25.98
N ARG A 11 1.28 11.59 -26.61
CA ARG A 11 0.82 12.94 -26.93
C ARG A 11 0.66 13.83 -25.71
N ALA A 12 0.22 13.26 -24.59
CA ALA A 12 0.05 14.01 -23.36
C ALA A 12 1.39 14.40 -22.72
N LEU A 13 2.41 13.53 -22.80
CA LEU A 13 3.77 13.82 -22.37
C LEU A 13 4.41 14.92 -23.23
N GLU A 14 4.31 14.81 -24.55
CA GLU A 14 4.81 15.81 -25.50
C GLU A 14 4.15 17.16 -25.24
N PHE A 15 2.82 17.21 -25.19
CA PHE A 15 2.07 18.44 -24.91
C PHE A 15 2.52 19.12 -23.62
N SER A 16 2.68 18.32 -22.55
CA SER A 16 3.07 18.84 -21.24
C SER A 16 4.49 19.45 -21.29
N GLN A 17 5.42 18.79 -21.97
CA GLN A 17 6.81 19.27 -22.10
C GLN A 17 6.91 20.49 -23.00
N ASP A 18 6.22 20.52 -24.16
CA ASP A 18 6.21 21.64 -25.11
C ASP A 18 5.66 22.94 -24.48
N HIS A 19 4.75 22.80 -23.51
CA HIS A 19 4.15 23.93 -22.79
C HIS A 19 4.73 24.17 -21.40
N ASN A 20 5.79 23.42 -20.99
CA ASN A 20 6.43 23.49 -19.67
C ASN A 20 5.43 23.34 -18.50
N LEU A 21 4.43 22.47 -18.64
CA LEU A 21 3.39 22.25 -17.62
C LEU A 21 3.86 21.25 -16.56
N PRO A 22 3.58 21.49 -15.27
CA PRO A 22 3.63 20.43 -14.28
C PRO A 22 2.77 19.24 -14.69
N LEU A 23 3.26 18.02 -14.46
CA LEU A 23 2.60 16.81 -14.96
C LEU A 23 2.27 15.85 -13.80
N ALA A 24 0.97 15.63 -13.58
CA ALA A 24 0.47 14.59 -12.67
C ALA A 24 0.02 13.35 -13.46
N ILE A 25 0.17 12.17 -12.87
CA ILE A 25 -0.31 10.90 -13.42
C ILE A 25 -1.37 10.33 -12.49
N ARG A 26 -2.54 10.02 -13.04
CA ARG A 26 -3.66 9.47 -12.31
C ARG A 26 -4.01 8.06 -12.79
N GLY A 27 -3.78 7.05 -11.93
CA GLY A 27 -4.41 5.74 -12.02
C GLY A 27 -5.73 5.74 -11.24
N GLY A 28 -5.76 5.17 -10.03
CA GLY A 28 -6.93 5.17 -9.15
C GLY A 28 -7.19 6.45 -8.35
N GLY A 29 -6.28 7.43 -8.35
CA GLY A 29 -6.45 8.71 -7.67
C GLY A 29 -6.25 8.67 -6.14
N HIS A 30 -5.60 7.66 -5.60
CA HIS A 30 -5.41 7.43 -4.14
C HIS A 30 -4.11 7.98 -3.57
N SER A 31 -3.36 8.84 -4.29
CA SER A 31 -2.16 9.46 -3.73
C SER A 31 -2.47 10.22 -2.44
N ARG A 32 -1.84 9.85 -1.33
CA ARG A 32 -2.04 10.48 -0.02
C ARG A 32 -1.55 11.92 0.02
N ALA A 33 -0.48 12.23 -0.73
CA ALA A 33 0.06 13.56 -0.90
C ALA A 33 -0.64 14.40 -1.99
N GLY A 34 -1.69 13.84 -2.66
CA GLY A 34 -2.44 14.56 -3.69
C GLY A 34 -1.79 14.58 -5.08
N PHE A 35 -0.72 13.85 -5.33
CA PHE A 35 0.04 13.86 -6.59
C PHE A 35 -0.70 13.30 -7.81
N SER A 36 -1.93 12.80 -7.63
CA SER A 36 -2.77 12.36 -8.76
C SER A 36 -3.40 13.51 -9.53
N VAL A 37 -3.25 14.74 -9.05
CA VAL A 37 -3.71 16.00 -9.66
C VAL A 37 -2.65 17.08 -9.45
N CYS A 38 -2.75 18.19 -10.18
CA CYS A 38 -1.89 19.36 -9.98
C CYS A 38 -2.63 20.63 -10.39
N ASP A 39 -2.25 21.75 -9.77
CA ASP A 39 -2.75 23.06 -10.13
C ASP A 39 -1.91 23.65 -11.25
N GLY A 40 -2.55 24.30 -12.22
CA GLY A 40 -1.88 24.97 -13.34
C GLY A 40 -1.07 24.03 -14.26
N GLY A 41 -1.35 22.72 -14.22
CA GLY A 41 -0.60 21.71 -14.95
C GLY A 41 -1.49 20.80 -15.79
N ALA A 42 -0.89 19.68 -16.23
CA ALA A 42 -1.55 18.64 -17.00
C ALA A 42 -1.69 17.37 -16.17
N VAL A 43 -2.81 16.65 -16.34
CA VAL A 43 -3.03 15.34 -15.74
C VAL A 43 -3.17 14.30 -16.84
N ILE A 44 -2.30 13.29 -16.85
CA ILE A 44 -2.48 12.05 -17.60
C ILE A 44 -3.42 11.16 -16.81
N ASP A 45 -4.68 11.10 -17.22
CA ASP A 45 -5.70 10.30 -16.57
C ASP A 45 -5.85 8.94 -17.29
N LEU A 46 -5.40 7.89 -16.60
CA LEU A 46 -5.41 6.51 -17.09
C LEU A 46 -6.71 5.77 -16.76
N SER A 47 -7.67 6.39 -16.05
CA SER A 47 -8.89 5.72 -15.56
C SER A 47 -9.75 5.07 -16.66
N GLY A 48 -9.57 5.48 -17.93
CA GLY A 48 -10.20 4.84 -19.09
C GLY A 48 -9.51 3.54 -19.56
N MET A 49 -8.30 3.27 -19.08
CA MET A 49 -7.50 2.09 -19.40
C MET A 49 -7.59 1.10 -18.22
N ASN A 50 -8.73 0.43 -18.07
CA ASN A 50 -9.04 -0.38 -16.89
C ASN A 50 -9.35 -1.86 -17.21
N ARG A 51 -9.04 -2.32 -18.40
CA ARG A 51 -9.26 -3.71 -18.81
C ARG A 51 -8.33 -4.66 -18.07
N VAL A 52 -8.86 -5.82 -17.66
CA VAL A 52 -8.12 -6.92 -17.06
C VAL A 52 -8.41 -8.20 -17.83
N GLU A 53 -7.37 -8.86 -18.31
CA GLU A 53 -7.42 -10.12 -19.03
C GLU A 53 -6.71 -11.21 -18.23
N VAL A 54 -7.33 -12.39 -18.11
CA VAL A 54 -6.81 -13.51 -17.32
C VAL A 54 -6.54 -14.70 -18.22
N ASP A 55 -5.31 -15.20 -18.21
CA ASP A 55 -4.94 -16.52 -18.72
C ASP A 55 -4.89 -17.49 -17.52
N ALA A 56 -6.00 -18.19 -17.29
CA ALA A 56 -6.13 -19.10 -16.16
C ALA A 56 -5.19 -20.34 -16.29
N THR A 57 -4.83 -20.73 -17.50
CA THR A 57 -3.92 -21.87 -17.75
C THR A 57 -2.50 -21.52 -17.33
N LYS A 58 -2.03 -20.34 -17.70
CA LYS A 58 -0.71 -19.83 -17.29
C LYS A 58 -0.73 -19.24 -15.88
N ARG A 59 -1.92 -18.99 -15.31
CA ARG A 59 -2.12 -18.27 -14.04
C ARG A 59 -1.47 -16.91 -14.07
N VAL A 60 -1.78 -16.12 -15.09
CA VAL A 60 -1.34 -14.73 -15.21
C VAL A 60 -2.52 -13.83 -15.50
N ALA A 61 -2.43 -12.57 -15.05
CA ALA A 61 -3.35 -11.51 -15.40
C ALA A 61 -2.61 -10.36 -16.02
N GLN A 62 -3.09 -9.86 -17.15
CA GLN A 62 -2.67 -8.60 -17.74
C GLN A 62 -3.73 -7.54 -17.42
N ALA A 63 -3.29 -6.42 -16.82
CA ALA A 63 -4.16 -5.34 -16.45
C ALA A 63 -3.64 -4.00 -16.98
N GLU A 64 -4.53 -3.17 -17.51
CA GLU A 64 -4.24 -1.79 -17.87
C GLU A 64 -4.06 -0.94 -16.61
N ALA A 65 -3.22 0.08 -16.68
CA ALA A 65 -2.72 0.82 -15.51
C ALA A 65 -3.77 1.70 -14.79
N GLY A 66 -4.92 1.95 -15.41
CA GLY A 66 -6.06 2.62 -14.78
C GLY A 66 -7.00 1.69 -14.03
N ALA A 67 -6.78 0.36 -14.09
CA ALA A 67 -7.57 -0.60 -13.32
C ALA A 67 -7.39 -0.38 -11.81
N VAL A 68 -8.45 -0.67 -11.05
CA VAL A 68 -8.44 -0.64 -9.60
C VAL A 68 -8.45 -2.08 -9.04
N VAL A 69 -8.17 -2.22 -7.74
CA VAL A 69 -8.13 -3.52 -7.05
C VAL A 69 -9.38 -4.35 -7.34
N ARG A 70 -10.58 -3.75 -7.26
CA ARG A 70 -11.84 -4.43 -7.57
C ARG A 70 -11.88 -5.01 -8.97
N ASP A 71 -11.36 -4.31 -9.98
CA ASP A 71 -11.38 -4.78 -11.37
C ASP A 71 -10.52 -6.05 -11.52
N MET A 72 -9.34 -6.05 -10.86
CA MET A 72 -8.45 -7.22 -10.80
C MET A 72 -9.12 -8.39 -10.10
N ASP A 73 -9.68 -8.18 -8.90
CA ASP A 73 -10.32 -9.24 -8.12
C ASP A 73 -11.53 -9.82 -8.85
N MET A 74 -12.39 -8.97 -9.42
CA MET A 74 -13.56 -9.42 -10.20
C MET A 74 -13.17 -10.25 -11.43
N ALA A 75 -12.06 -9.93 -12.08
CA ALA A 75 -11.60 -10.67 -13.26
C ALA A 75 -10.99 -12.02 -12.86
N THR A 76 -10.11 -12.05 -11.88
CA THR A 76 -9.34 -13.24 -11.48
C THR A 76 -10.18 -14.25 -10.72
N GLN A 77 -11.11 -13.78 -9.88
CA GLN A 77 -11.97 -14.66 -9.07
C GLN A 77 -13.00 -15.46 -9.89
N LYS A 78 -13.27 -15.09 -11.13
CA LYS A 78 -14.03 -15.95 -12.08
C LYS A 78 -13.36 -17.31 -12.31
N PHE A 79 -12.05 -17.39 -12.07
CA PHE A 79 -11.23 -18.59 -12.25
C PHE A 79 -10.72 -19.16 -10.93
N GLY A 80 -11.19 -18.67 -9.78
CA GLY A 80 -10.68 -19.07 -8.46
C GLY A 80 -9.22 -18.68 -8.23
N LEU A 81 -8.76 -17.63 -8.90
CA LEU A 81 -7.40 -17.15 -8.83
C LEU A 81 -7.36 -15.74 -8.20
N ALA A 82 -6.22 -15.42 -7.56
CA ALA A 82 -5.93 -14.07 -7.04
C ALA A 82 -4.43 -13.80 -7.07
N THR A 83 -4.08 -12.53 -6.92
CA THR A 83 -2.73 -12.07 -6.59
C THR A 83 -2.81 -11.08 -5.43
N THR A 84 -1.68 -10.78 -4.78
CA THR A 84 -1.70 -9.78 -3.72
C THR A 84 -2.06 -8.42 -4.30
N MET A 85 -3.16 -7.84 -3.82
CA MET A 85 -3.60 -6.47 -4.09
C MET A 85 -3.97 -5.78 -2.78
N GLY A 86 -4.09 -4.44 -2.81
CA GLY A 86 -4.45 -3.65 -1.63
C GLY A 86 -5.79 -4.02 -1.02
N GLY A 87 -5.96 -3.80 0.27
CA GLY A 87 -7.21 -4.09 0.98
C GLY A 87 -8.36 -3.11 0.71
N CYS A 88 -8.18 -2.12 -0.18
CA CYS A 88 -9.21 -1.15 -0.53
C CYS A 88 -9.58 -1.29 -2.02
N PRO A 89 -10.86 -1.58 -2.36
CA PRO A 89 -11.27 -1.96 -3.72
C PRO A 89 -11.12 -0.86 -4.78
N THR A 90 -11.01 0.40 -4.38
CA THR A 90 -10.92 1.56 -5.30
C THR A 90 -9.49 2.04 -5.54
N VAL A 91 -8.50 1.46 -4.89
CA VAL A 91 -7.08 1.80 -5.09
C VAL A 91 -6.62 1.37 -6.48
N GLY A 92 -5.94 2.27 -7.21
CA GLY A 92 -5.34 1.95 -8.52
C GLY A 92 -4.16 0.98 -8.40
N ILE A 93 -4.22 -0.11 -9.16
CA ILE A 93 -3.21 -1.19 -9.09
C ILE A 93 -1.82 -0.71 -9.48
N ALA A 94 -1.72 0.23 -10.43
CA ALA A 94 -0.44 0.74 -10.90
C ALA A 94 0.30 1.49 -9.78
N GLY A 95 -0.32 2.52 -9.18
CA GLY A 95 0.31 3.27 -8.08
C GLY A 95 0.65 2.39 -6.89
N LEU A 96 -0.24 1.46 -6.53
CA LEU A 96 -0.01 0.47 -5.48
C LEU A 96 1.28 -0.33 -5.74
N THR A 97 1.36 -0.98 -6.89
CA THR A 97 2.46 -1.90 -7.26
C THR A 97 3.79 -1.16 -7.45
N LEU A 98 3.76 0.01 -8.09
CA LEU A 98 4.96 0.81 -8.33
C LEU A 98 5.66 1.24 -7.03
N GLY A 99 4.90 1.48 -5.95
CA GLY A 99 5.46 1.79 -4.64
C GLY A 99 5.73 0.56 -3.75
N GLY A 100 5.50 -0.65 -4.26
CA GLY A 100 5.63 -1.91 -3.51
C GLY A 100 4.27 -2.58 -3.33
N GLY A 101 3.44 -2.00 -2.51
CA GLY A 101 2.08 -2.47 -2.21
C GLY A 101 2.00 -3.33 -0.95
N GLU A 102 0.85 -3.28 -0.32
CA GLU A 102 0.45 -4.09 0.83
C GLU A 102 -0.93 -4.67 0.59
N GLY A 103 -1.23 -5.84 1.14
CA GLY A 103 -2.55 -6.45 0.98
C GLY A 103 -2.73 -7.76 1.73
N LEU A 104 -3.96 -8.29 1.68
CA LEU A 104 -4.40 -9.42 2.49
C LEU A 104 -3.67 -10.75 2.22
N LEU A 105 -2.98 -10.87 1.10
CA LEU A 105 -2.25 -12.09 0.71
C LEU A 105 -0.73 -11.94 0.83
N MET A 106 -0.22 -10.79 1.31
CA MET A 106 1.22 -10.49 1.23
C MET A 106 2.10 -11.38 2.11
N SER A 107 1.56 -11.88 3.22
CA SER A 107 2.28 -12.82 4.09
C SER A 107 2.56 -14.16 3.40
N LYS A 108 1.68 -14.60 2.48
CA LYS A 108 1.82 -15.86 1.73
C LYS A 108 2.49 -15.69 0.37
N TYR A 109 2.14 -14.64 -0.37
CA TYR A 109 2.53 -14.49 -1.77
C TYR A 109 3.42 -13.27 -2.04
N GLY A 110 3.86 -12.54 -1.01
CA GLY A 110 4.68 -11.32 -1.16
C GLY A 110 3.83 -10.09 -1.47
N ALA A 111 4.49 -8.95 -1.58
CA ALA A 111 3.86 -7.68 -1.94
C ALA A 111 3.34 -7.70 -3.40
N PRO A 112 2.43 -6.80 -3.80
CA PRO A 112 2.02 -6.62 -5.20
C PRO A 112 3.19 -6.54 -6.18
N CYS A 113 4.26 -5.82 -5.86
CA CYS A 113 5.44 -5.69 -6.71
C CYS A 113 6.26 -6.99 -6.84
N ASP A 114 6.14 -7.93 -5.90
CA ASP A 114 6.81 -9.23 -5.97
C ASP A 114 6.11 -10.17 -6.95
N ASN A 115 4.84 -9.93 -7.21
CA ASN A 115 4.00 -10.70 -8.12
C ASN A 115 3.99 -10.12 -9.55
N LEU A 116 4.66 -8.97 -9.77
CA LEU A 116 4.77 -8.37 -11.10
C LEU A 116 5.75 -9.20 -11.97
N ILE A 117 5.30 -9.62 -13.14
CA ILE A 117 6.08 -10.37 -14.14
C ILE A 117 6.69 -9.40 -15.15
N SER A 118 5.88 -8.46 -15.65
CA SER A 118 6.29 -7.46 -16.63
C SER A 118 5.42 -6.20 -16.55
N ALA A 119 5.91 -5.11 -17.12
CA ALA A 119 5.15 -3.88 -17.31
C ALA A 119 5.47 -3.24 -18.65
N GLN A 120 4.48 -2.58 -19.26
CA GLN A 120 4.66 -1.70 -20.40
C GLN A 120 4.60 -0.25 -19.93
N LEU A 121 5.54 0.57 -20.39
CA LEU A 121 5.67 1.98 -20.01
C LEU A 121 5.87 2.86 -21.24
N VAL A 122 5.47 4.12 -21.11
CA VAL A 122 5.90 5.21 -21.97
C VAL A 122 6.92 6.05 -21.20
N THR A 123 8.14 6.14 -21.73
CA THR A 123 9.21 6.97 -21.15
C THR A 123 8.99 8.44 -21.48
N VAL A 124 9.67 9.37 -20.79
CA VAL A 124 9.46 10.82 -20.97
C VAL A 124 9.82 11.32 -22.37
N ASP A 125 10.63 10.57 -23.10
CA ASP A 125 10.98 10.83 -24.53
C ASP A 125 10.00 10.15 -25.51
N GLY A 126 8.86 9.65 -25.03
CA GLY A 126 7.77 9.10 -25.87
C GLY A 126 7.97 7.65 -26.32
N ARG A 127 9.07 6.97 -25.96
CA ARG A 127 9.29 5.57 -26.34
C ARG A 127 8.40 4.64 -25.51
N GLN A 128 7.80 3.66 -26.18
CA GLN A 128 7.14 2.55 -25.50
C GLN A 128 8.17 1.45 -25.24
N VAL A 129 8.31 1.07 -23.97
CA VAL A 129 9.27 0.06 -23.51
C VAL A 129 8.60 -0.99 -22.65
N GLU A 130 9.11 -2.22 -22.72
CA GLU A 130 8.78 -3.27 -21.76
C GLU A 130 9.84 -3.33 -20.67
N ALA A 131 9.40 -3.50 -19.44
CA ALA A 131 10.24 -3.79 -18.28
C ALA A 131 9.89 -5.17 -17.74
N SER A 132 10.85 -6.08 -17.76
CA SER A 132 10.75 -7.45 -17.23
C SER A 132 12.14 -7.93 -16.80
N GLN A 133 12.23 -9.12 -16.24
CA GLN A 133 13.53 -9.70 -15.87
C GLN A 133 14.47 -9.83 -17.08
N ASN A 134 13.92 -10.03 -18.28
CA ASN A 134 14.66 -10.24 -19.52
C ASN A 134 14.74 -8.98 -20.41
N SER A 135 13.93 -7.96 -20.15
CA SER A 135 13.89 -6.71 -20.93
C SER A 135 13.95 -5.51 -19.97
N ASN A 136 14.95 -4.63 -20.14
CA ASN A 136 15.18 -3.48 -19.27
C ASN A 136 15.17 -3.84 -17.77
N PRO A 137 16.02 -4.79 -17.30
CA PRO A 137 15.95 -5.33 -15.94
C PRO A 137 16.25 -4.26 -14.86
N ASP A 138 16.99 -3.21 -15.17
CA ASP A 138 17.21 -2.07 -14.28
C ASP A 138 15.91 -1.28 -14.06
N LEU A 139 15.16 -1.02 -15.13
CA LEU A 139 13.86 -0.39 -15.07
C LEU A 139 12.84 -1.27 -14.33
N PHE A 140 12.85 -2.58 -14.62
CA PHE A 140 11.98 -3.55 -13.93
C PHE A 140 12.26 -3.61 -12.43
N TRP A 141 13.52 -3.53 -12.02
CA TRP A 141 13.88 -3.41 -10.62
C TRP A 141 13.33 -2.11 -10.01
N ALA A 142 13.52 -0.97 -10.70
CA ALA A 142 13.15 0.35 -10.21
C ALA A 142 11.62 0.52 -10.03
N ILE A 143 10.81 0.02 -10.96
CA ILE A 143 9.35 0.14 -10.88
C ILE A 143 8.70 -0.81 -9.85
N ARG A 144 9.48 -1.69 -9.23
CA ARG A 144 9.02 -2.56 -8.14
C ARG A 144 9.38 -1.96 -6.77
N GLY A 145 8.83 -0.77 -6.48
CA GLY A 145 8.99 -0.05 -5.23
C GLY A 145 9.45 1.41 -5.36
N GLY A 146 10.07 1.81 -6.49
CA GLY A 146 10.56 3.18 -6.70
C GLY A 146 9.52 4.16 -7.20
N GLY A 147 8.23 3.77 -7.25
CA GLY A 147 7.14 4.66 -7.63
C GLY A 147 7.10 5.02 -9.11
N GLY A 148 6.34 6.06 -9.42
CA GLY A 148 6.11 6.57 -10.78
C GLY A 148 7.22 7.48 -11.33
N ASN A 149 8.47 7.26 -10.95
CA ASN A 149 9.60 8.14 -11.28
C ASN A 149 10.23 7.91 -12.67
N PHE A 150 9.90 6.80 -13.36
CA PHE A 150 10.72 6.32 -14.49
C PHE A 150 9.98 6.28 -15.82
N GLY A 151 8.69 6.53 -15.82
CA GLY A 151 7.80 6.47 -16.99
C GLY A 151 6.34 6.33 -16.57
N VAL A 152 5.45 6.50 -17.54
CA VAL A 152 4.01 6.28 -17.37
C VAL A 152 3.70 4.82 -17.68
N VAL A 153 3.40 4.02 -16.67
CA VAL A 153 3.00 2.64 -16.87
C VAL A 153 1.63 2.59 -17.53
N THR A 154 1.49 1.75 -18.56
CA THR A 154 0.25 1.57 -19.34
C THR A 154 -0.36 0.20 -19.15
N LYS A 155 0.46 -0.83 -18.87
CA LYS A 155 0.00 -2.21 -18.62
C LYS A 155 0.94 -2.90 -17.62
N LEU A 156 0.37 -3.82 -16.83
CA LEU A 156 1.08 -4.65 -15.85
C LEU A 156 0.64 -6.10 -16.01
N GLU A 157 1.57 -7.03 -15.86
CA GLU A 157 1.30 -8.47 -15.88
C GLU A 157 1.68 -9.08 -14.54
N TYR A 158 0.77 -9.87 -13.96
CA TYR A 158 0.93 -10.43 -12.61
C TYR A 158 0.83 -11.94 -12.59
N GLN A 159 1.61 -12.57 -11.71
CA GLN A 159 1.43 -13.96 -11.30
C GLN A 159 0.17 -14.10 -10.45
N LEU A 160 -0.62 -15.15 -10.75
CA LEU A 160 -1.82 -15.50 -10.00
C LEU A 160 -1.65 -16.82 -9.24
N TYR A 161 -2.40 -16.94 -8.14
CA TYR A 161 -2.41 -18.11 -7.27
C TYR A 161 -3.83 -18.60 -7.03
N PRO A 162 -4.03 -19.91 -6.78
CA PRO A 162 -5.34 -20.44 -6.40
C PRO A 162 -5.76 -19.89 -5.03
N VAL A 163 -6.81 -19.10 -5.01
CA VAL A 163 -7.46 -18.54 -3.82
C VAL A 163 -8.95 -18.42 -4.11
N THR A 164 -9.78 -19.13 -3.37
CA THR A 164 -11.23 -19.13 -3.50
C THR A 164 -11.88 -18.58 -2.23
N ASP A 165 -12.19 -19.48 -1.30
CA ASP A 165 -12.73 -19.11 0.00
C ASP A 165 -11.62 -18.88 1.02
N VAL A 166 -11.83 -17.93 1.89
CA VAL A 166 -10.93 -17.57 2.99
C VAL A 166 -11.71 -17.52 4.30
N LEU A 167 -11.04 -17.76 5.41
CA LEU A 167 -11.60 -17.44 6.73
C LEU A 167 -11.25 -15.97 7.00
N SER A 168 -12.24 -15.09 6.98
CA SER A 168 -12.02 -13.65 7.11
C SER A 168 -13.08 -12.98 7.97
N GLY A 169 -12.75 -11.82 8.46
CA GLY A 169 -13.63 -11.00 9.30
C GLY A 169 -12.83 -10.09 10.21
N THR A 170 -13.50 -9.63 11.26
CA THR A 170 -12.94 -8.68 12.20
C THR A 170 -13.18 -9.16 13.64
N MET A 171 -12.27 -8.76 14.53
CA MET A 171 -12.46 -8.87 15.97
C MET A 171 -12.29 -7.49 16.60
N THR A 172 -13.26 -7.05 17.40
CA THR A 172 -13.18 -5.76 18.11
C THR A 172 -13.12 -6.02 19.61
N PHE A 173 -12.18 -5.39 20.26
CA PHE A 173 -11.98 -5.54 21.71
C PHE A 173 -12.50 -4.30 22.44
N PRO A 174 -12.99 -4.47 23.70
CA PRO A 174 -13.46 -3.37 24.51
C PRO A 174 -12.33 -2.37 24.83
N PRO A 175 -12.66 -1.12 25.16
CA PRO A 175 -11.67 -0.09 25.49
C PRO A 175 -10.89 -0.38 26.78
N GLY A 176 -9.78 0.36 26.99
CA GLY A 176 -9.02 0.35 28.26
C GLY A 176 -7.98 -0.77 28.39
N ARG A 177 -7.67 -1.51 27.32
CA ARG A 177 -6.75 -2.65 27.34
C ARG A 177 -5.68 -2.59 26.24
N ILE A 178 -5.37 -1.43 25.74
CA ILE A 178 -4.47 -1.27 24.56
C ILE A 178 -3.11 -1.96 24.78
N PRO A 179 -2.39 -1.80 25.92
CA PRO A 179 -1.10 -2.47 26.10
C PRO A 179 -1.18 -4.00 26.05
N ASP A 180 -2.15 -4.59 26.75
CA ASP A 180 -2.33 -6.05 26.78
C ASP A 180 -2.66 -6.58 25.38
N LEU A 181 -3.54 -5.88 24.65
CA LEU A 181 -4.01 -6.29 23.34
C LEU A 181 -2.91 -6.16 22.28
N LEU A 182 -2.13 -5.07 22.31
CA LEU A 182 -0.99 -4.90 21.41
C LEU A 182 0.12 -5.90 21.70
N GLY A 183 0.40 -6.19 22.97
CA GLY A 183 1.34 -7.24 23.34
C GLY A 183 0.91 -8.63 22.89
N ALA A 184 -0.38 -8.96 23.05
CA ALA A 184 -0.95 -10.22 22.58
C ALA A 184 -0.96 -10.30 21.03
N PHE A 185 -1.24 -9.19 20.34
CA PHE A 185 -1.16 -9.07 18.89
C PHE A 185 0.26 -9.33 18.40
N ALA A 186 1.27 -8.68 18.97
CA ALA A 186 2.67 -8.88 18.61
C ALA A 186 3.09 -10.35 18.79
N LYS A 187 2.69 -10.98 19.91
CA LYS A 187 2.94 -12.41 20.16
C LYS A 187 2.21 -13.30 19.15
N PHE A 188 0.99 -12.96 18.77
CA PHE A 188 0.24 -13.71 17.75
C PHE A 188 0.95 -13.63 16.39
N VAL A 189 1.34 -12.42 15.96
CA VAL A 189 2.05 -12.17 14.68
C VAL A 189 3.36 -12.95 14.62
N SER A 190 4.14 -13.00 15.69
CA SER A 190 5.43 -13.70 15.73
C SER A 190 5.31 -15.23 15.51
N ALA A 191 4.13 -15.81 15.72
CA ALA A 191 3.85 -17.23 15.55
C ALA A 191 2.90 -17.52 14.37
N ALA A 192 2.47 -16.50 13.64
CA ALA A 192 1.50 -16.65 12.57
C ALA A 192 2.12 -17.34 11.34
N PRO A 193 1.44 -18.31 10.73
CA PRO A 193 1.87 -18.90 9.47
C PRO A 193 1.63 -17.93 8.30
N ASP A 194 2.26 -18.22 7.17
CA ASP A 194 2.14 -17.41 5.95
C ASP A 194 0.70 -17.22 5.45
N GLU A 195 -0.16 -18.21 5.66
CA GLU A 195 -1.59 -18.15 5.28
C GLU A 195 -2.40 -17.14 6.09
N MET A 196 -1.91 -16.72 7.24
CA MET A 196 -2.58 -15.76 8.11
C MET A 196 -2.14 -14.35 7.77
N ASN A 197 -3.05 -13.45 7.47
CA ASN A 197 -2.80 -12.02 7.42
C ASN A 197 -3.68 -11.34 8.48
N VAL A 198 -3.08 -10.48 9.27
CA VAL A 198 -3.77 -9.76 10.34
C VAL A 198 -3.29 -8.32 10.39
N VAL A 199 -4.21 -7.37 10.40
CA VAL A 199 -3.94 -5.94 10.54
C VAL A 199 -4.61 -5.46 11.82
N GLY A 200 -3.85 -4.75 12.66
CA GLY A 200 -4.36 -4.11 13.87
C GLY A 200 -4.80 -2.67 13.58
N GLU A 201 -5.79 -2.20 14.30
CA GLU A 201 -6.21 -0.80 14.27
C GLU A 201 -6.56 -0.32 15.68
N VAL A 202 -5.92 0.77 16.12
CA VAL A 202 -6.26 1.46 17.35
C VAL A 202 -7.17 2.62 17.02
N LEU A 203 -8.39 2.61 17.56
CA LEU A 203 -9.46 3.57 17.31
C LEU A 203 -9.85 4.29 18.61
N PRO A 204 -9.79 5.62 18.66
CA PRO A 204 -10.35 6.36 19.78
C PRO A 204 -11.87 6.16 19.90
N SER A 205 -12.37 6.13 21.11
CA SER A 205 -13.81 6.20 21.40
C SER A 205 -14.06 7.00 22.68
N ALA A 206 -15.31 7.38 22.92
CA ALA A 206 -15.69 8.12 24.14
C ALA A 206 -15.38 7.36 25.45
N GLU A 207 -15.30 6.03 25.38
CA GLU A 207 -15.03 5.15 26.52
C GLU A 207 -13.53 4.76 26.63
N GLY A 208 -12.67 5.36 25.83
CA GLY A 208 -11.25 5.00 25.67
C GLY A 208 -10.96 4.33 24.31
N ALA A 209 -9.69 4.12 24.00
CA ALA A 209 -9.32 3.52 22.74
C ALA A 209 -9.71 2.04 22.66
N ARG A 210 -10.21 1.64 21.50
CA ARG A 210 -10.55 0.26 21.14
C ARG A 210 -9.48 -0.31 20.23
N PHE A 211 -9.27 -1.61 20.33
CA PHE A 211 -8.44 -2.35 19.40
C PHE A 211 -9.30 -3.18 18.45
N HIS A 212 -9.05 -3.04 17.17
CA HIS A 212 -9.75 -3.71 16.09
C HIS A 212 -8.76 -4.54 15.27
N LEU A 213 -9.12 -5.77 14.94
CA LEU A 213 -8.35 -6.64 14.07
C LEU A 213 -9.13 -6.91 12.79
N MET A 214 -8.47 -6.76 11.66
CA MET A 214 -8.90 -7.26 10.35
C MET A 214 -8.08 -8.50 10.04
N ILE A 215 -8.74 -9.61 9.74
CA ILE A 215 -8.10 -10.93 9.64
C ILE A 215 -8.51 -11.60 8.33
N CYS A 216 -7.53 -12.15 7.62
CA CYS A 216 -7.74 -12.98 6.44
C CYS A 216 -6.80 -14.20 6.51
N HIS A 217 -7.36 -15.40 6.54
CA HIS A 217 -6.62 -16.65 6.45
C HIS A 217 -6.95 -17.36 5.15
N CYS A 218 -5.97 -17.43 4.24
CA CYS A 218 -6.10 -18.03 2.90
C CYS A 218 -5.62 -19.48 2.83
N GLY A 219 -5.62 -20.18 3.96
CA GLY A 219 -5.36 -21.60 4.08
C GLY A 219 -6.64 -22.38 4.39
N GLU A 220 -6.50 -23.59 4.91
CA GLU A 220 -7.62 -24.43 5.33
C GLU A 220 -8.42 -23.75 6.46
N PRO A 221 -9.75 -23.52 6.31
CA PRO A 221 -10.52 -22.68 7.25
C PRO A 221 -10.56 -23.21 8.68
N ARG A 222 -10.60 -24.54 8.89
CA ARG A 222 -10.57 -25.15 10.24
C ARG A 222 -9.27 -24.84 10.96
N ARG A 223 -8.15 -24.95 10.21
CA ARG A 223 -6.83 -24.60 10.74
C ARG A 223 -6.77 -23.12 11.11
N GLY A 224 -7.31 -22.23 10.27
CA GLY A 224 -7.44 -20.81 10.55
C GLY A 224 -8.21 -20.54 11.84
N ALA A 225 -9.36 -21.21 12.03
CA ALA A 225 -10.19 -21.07 13.22
C ALA A 225 -9.46 -21.54 14.52
N GLU A 226 -8.62 -22.57 14.43
CA GLU A 226 -7.77 -23.03 15.55
C GLU A 226 -6.69 -22.01 15.89
N LEU A 227 -6.01 -21.44 14.89
CA LEU A 227 -5.00 -20.42 15.07
C LEU A 227 -5.54 -19.17 15.77
N LEU A 228 -6.82 -18.84 15.59
CA LEU A 228 -7.47 -17.68 16.22
C LEU A 228 -7.88 -17.89 17.69
N ARG A 229 -7.75 -19.11 18.25
CA ARG A 229 -8.12 -19.39 19.66
C ARG A 229 -7.42 -18.44 20.66
N PRO A 230 -6.12 -18.11 20.55
CA PRO A 230 -5.48 -17.17 21.47
C PRO A 230 -6.11 -15.77 21.45
N LEU A 231 -6.48 -15.27 20.26
CA LEU A 231 -7.15 -13.96 20.13
C LEU A 231 -8.57 -14.00 20.70
N ARG A 232 -9.31 -15.07 20.47
CA ARG A 232 -10.65 -15.29 21.04
C ARG A 232 -10.63 -15.41 22.57
N ALA A 233 -9.56 -15.96 23.14
CA ALA A 233 -9.37 -16.04 24.59
C ALA A 233 -9.24 -14.66 25.25
N LEU A 234 -8.90 -13.61 24.50
CA LEU A 234 -8.89 -12.21 24.96
C LEU A 234 -10.30 -11.61 25.07
N LYS A 235 -11.34 -12.36 24.71
CA LYS A 235 -12.77 -12.00 24.79
C LYS A 235 -13.11 -10.74 23.99
N PRO A 236 -13.01 -10.78 22.64
CA PRO A 236 -13.53 -9.70 21.81
C PRO A 236 -15.02 -9.50 22.10
N HIS A 237 -15.50 -8.25 22.10
CA HIS A 237 -16.91 -7.97 22.25
C HIS A 237 -17.69 -8.17 20.92
N ALA A 238 -16.98 -8.18 19.79
CA ALA A 238 -17.50 -8.54 18.48
C ALA A 238 -16.49 -9.43 17.74
N ASP A 239 -16.96 -10.52 17.15
CA ASP A 239 -16.21 -11.47 16.31
C ASP A 239 -17.09 -11.80 15.09
N THR A 240 -16.69 -11.31 13.92
CA THR A 240 -17.42 -11.49 12.64
C THR A 240 -16.78 -12.54 11.74
N MET A 241 -15.83 -13.33 12.28
CA MET A 241 -15.07 -14.31 11.50
C MET A 241 -15.97 -15.35 10.86
N ARG A 242 -15.90 -15.48 9.55
CA ARG A 242 -16.65 -16.45 8.74
C ARG A 242 -15.89 -16.88 7.51
N ILE A 243 -16.29 -17.98 6.90
CA ILE A 243 -15.83 -18.36 5.58
C ILE A 243 -16.57 -17.48 4.56
N ALA A 244 -15.82 -16.82 3.71
CA ALA A 244 -16.32 -15.97 2.63
C ALA A 244 -15.46 -16.13 1.38
N SER A 245 -15.96 -15.79 0.21
CA SER A 245 -15.11 -15.70 -0.97
C SER A 245 -14.06 -14.62 -0.81
N TYR A 246 -12.89 -14.81 -1.42
CA TYR A 246 -11.85 -13.77 -1.38
C TYR A 246 -12.34 -12.45 -1.97
N LEU A 247 -13.13 -12.49 -3.05
CA LEU A 247 -13.75 -11.31 -3.66
C LEU A 247 -14.61 -10.53 -2.65
N GLU A 248 -15.50 -11.22 -1.94
CA GLU A 248 -16.35 -10.59 -0.93
C GLU A 248 -15.51 -9.98 0.20
N THR A 249 -14.48 -10.71 0.65
CA THR A 249 -13.55 -10.24 1.69
C THR A 249 -12.86 -8.94 1.26
N GLN A 250 -12.29 -8.89 0.06
CA GLN A 250 -11.62 -7.70 -0.47
C GLN A 250 -12.57 -6.48 -0.58
N GLN A 251 -13.85 -6.70 -0.86
CA GLN A 251 -14.81 -5.61 -0.99
C GLN A 251 -15.35 -5.09 0.34
N THR A 252 -15.30 -5.90 1.40
CA THR A 252 -15.99 -5.60 2.65
C THR A 252 -15.09 -5.34 3.85
N ILE A 253 -13.87 -5.90 3.85
CA ILE A 253 -13.01 -5.86 5.04
C ILE A 253 -12.47 -4.46 5.37
N ASN A 254 -12.26 -3.63 4.36
CA ASN A 254 -11.79 -2.25 4.51
C ASN A 254 -12.52 -1.31 3.53
N PRO A 255 -13.80 -0.98 3.77
CA PRO A 255 -14.58 -0.14 2.88
C PRO A 255 -14.02 1.29 2.83
N TYR A 256 -13.82 1.79 1.62
CA TYR A 256 -13.36 3.16 1.39
C TYR A 256 -14.47 4.17 1.59
N THR A 257 -14.22 5.16 2.45
CA THR A 257 -15.08 6.34 2.59
C THR A 257 -14.26 7.58 2.29
N PRO A 258 -14.58 8.33 1.22
CA PRO A 258 -13.89 9.58 0.91
C PRO A 258 -14.02 10.58 2.08
N ALA A 259 -12.88 11.13 2.51
CA ALA A 259 -12.83 12.16 3.53
C ALA A 259 -11.55 12.96 3.38
N ALA A 260 -11.58 14.24 3.75
CA ALA A 260 -10.37 15.02 3.93
C ALA A 260 -9.55 14.40 5.08
N HIS A 261 -8.27 14.17 4.86
CA HIS A 261 -7.41 13.51 5.83
C HIS A 261 -5.95 13.96 5.69
N PHE A 262 -5.20 13.73 6.74
CA PHE A 262 -3.73 13.73 6.72
C PHE A 262 -3.23 12.39 7.24
N GLN A 263 -2.17 11.90 6.64
CA GLN A 263 -1.60 10.60 6.94
C GLN A 263 -0.08 10.66 6.81
N THR A 264 0.60 9.94 7.69
CA THR A 264 2.03 9.64 7.61
C THR A 264 2.26 8.26 8.18
N ASN A 265 3.44 7.72 7.98
CA ASN A 265 3.75 6.39 8.50
C ASN A 265 5.19 6.30 8.98
N LEU A 266 5.50 5.21 9.64
CA LEU A 266 6.85 4.82 10.02
C LEU A 266 6.90 3.29 10.17
N PHE A 267 8.10 2.73 10.06
CA PHE A 267 8.33 1.31 10.20
C PHE A 267 9.07 1.00 11.50
N LEU A 268 8.46 0.16 12.35
CA LEU A 268 9.06 -0.34 13.59
C LEU A 268 9.57 -1.77 13.40
N PRO A 269 10.81 -2.09 13.81
CA PRO A 269 11.28 -3.48 13.81
C PRO A 269 10.51 -4.36 14.79
N GLU A 270 10.02 -3.75 15.88
CA GLU A 270 9.31 -4.44 16.95
C GLU A 270 8.21 -3.57 17.52
N LEU A 271 7.07 -4.17 17.82
CA LEU A 271 6.02 -3.56 18.64
C LEU A 271 6.32 -3.83 20.11
N ASN A 272 7.41 -3.24 20.62
CA ASN A 272 7.91 -3.43 21.98
C ASN A 272 7.16 -2.57 23.02
N ALA A 273 7.48 -2.73 24.30
CA ALA A 273 6.82 -2.02 25.40
C ALA A 273 6.92 -0.48 25.26
N ALA A 274 8.04 0.05 24.72
CA ALA A 274 8.21 1.49 24.53
C ALA A 274 7.25 2.01 23.44
N ALA A 275 7.17 1.33 22.29
CA ALA A 275 6.24 1.70 21.23
C ALA A 275 4.79 1.59 21.69
N ILE A 276 4.43 0.52 22.38
CA ILE A 276 3.09 0.31 22.95
C ILE A 276 2.72 1.44 23.92
N SER A 277 3.63 1.84 24.80
CA SER A 277 3.40 2.94 25.76
C SER A 277 3.17 4.27 25.04
N VAL A 278 3.94 4.57 23.98
CA VAL A 278 3.74 5.79 23.18
C VAL A 278 2.38 5.79 22.49
N ILE A 279 1.96 4.65 21.91
CA ILE A 279 0.66 4.50 21.26
C ILE A 279 -0.46 4.67 22.29
N GLU A 280 -0.38 4.01 23.43
CA GLU A 280 -1.37 4.14 24.51
C GLU A 280 -1.51 5.60 24.98
N GLU A 281 -0.39 6.27 25.27
CA GLU A 281 -0.40 7.67 25.70
C GLU A 281 -1.06 8.59 24.68
N ALA A 282 -0.76 8.39 23.39
CA ALA A 282 -1.36 9.16 22.31
C ALA A 282 -2.88 9.00 22.20
N THR A 283 -3.42 7.87 22.68
CA THR A 283 -4.87 7.61 22.64
C THR A 283 -5.65 8.44 23.68
N LYS A 284 -5.00 8.95 24.72
CA LYS A 284 -5.64 9.78 25.76
C LYS A 284 -6.09 11.12 25.21
N ASP A 285 -5.31 11.69 24.30
CA ASP A 285 -5.57 12.98 23.66
C ASP A 285 -6.05 12.83 22.20
N ALA A 286 -6.42 11.60 21.80
CA ALA A 286 -6.80 11.32 20.42
C ALA A 286 -8.16 11.93 20.06
N LEU A 287 -8.21 12.52 18.88
CA LEU A 287 -9.45 13.05 18.32
C LEU A 287 -10.30 11.90 17.74
N PRO A 288 -11.64 11.98 17.74
CA PRO A 288 -12.50 10.87 17.32
C PRO A 288 -12.23 10.31 15.91
N ALA A 289 -11.68 11.13 15.05
CA ALA A 289 -11.40 10.75 13.66
C ALA A 289 -9.93 10.37 13.40
N THR A 290 -9.12 10.21 14.47
CA THR A 290 -7.73 9.72 14.36
C THR A 290 -7.67 8.20 14.51
N ARG A 291 -6.63 7.57 13.97
CA ARG A 291 -6.40 6.13 14.07
C ARG A 291 -4.94 5.77 13.84
N VAL A 292 -4.56 4.61 14.35
CA VAL A 292 -3.27 3.98 14.10
C VAL A 292 -3.53 2.61 13.50
N PHE A 293 -3.21 2.43 12.22
CA PHE A 293 -3.12 1.09 11.63
C PHE A 293 -1.76 0.49 11.94
N ILE A 294 -1.74 -0.82 12.16
CA ILE A 294 -0.55 -1.59 12.47
C ILE A 294 -0.53 -2.77 11.51
N VAL A 295 0.30 -2.67 10.48
CA VAL A 295 0.42 -3.66 9.40
C VAL A 295 1.69 -4.48 9.62
N PRO A 296 1.60 -5.73 10.03
CA PRO A 296 2.79 -6.56 10.20
C PRO A 296 3.37 -6.98 8.85
N LEU A 297 4.69 -6.85 8.71
CA LEU A 297 5.45 -7.40 7.60
C LEU A 297 6.14 -8.69 8.03
N TYR A 298 5.69 -9.83 7.52
CA TYR A 298 6.25 -11.14 7.80
C TYR A 298 5.93 -12.13 6.67
N GLY A 299 6.47 -13.34 6.75
CA GLY A 299 6.22 -14.37 5.76
C GLY A 299 6.91 -14.09 4.42
N ALA A 300 6.22 -14.27 3.31
CA ALA A 300 6.80 -14.17 1.97
C ALA A 300 7.38 -12.78 1.67
N VAL A 301 6.69 -11.71 2.07
CA VAL A 301 7.15 -10.32 1.82
C VAL A 301 8.49 -10.03 2.48
N SER A 302 8.77 -10.60 3.65
CA SER A 302 10.01 -10.40 4.39
C SER A 302 11.13 -11.38 3.99
N ARG A 303 10.85 -12.38 3.15
CA ARG A 303 11.86 -13.30 2.59
C ARG A 303 12.52 -12.79 1.30
N VAL A 304 11.92 -11.79 0.65
CA VAL A 304 12.54 -11.11 -0.50
C VAL A 304 13.67 -10.21 0.01
N LYS A 305 14.84 -10.28 -0.60
CA LYS A 305 15.96 -9.42 -0.22
C LYS A 305 15.65 -7.96 -0.57
N SER A 306 16.06 -7.02 0.27
CA SER A 306 15.86 -5.57 0.02
C SER A 306 16.52 -5.07 -1.26
N SER A 307 17.51 -5.82 -1.80
CA SER A 307 18.19 -5.53 -3.07
C SER A 307 17.49 -6.08 -4.31
N ASP A 308 16.54 -7.02 -4.17
CA ASP A 308 15.91 -7.71 -5.30
C ASP A 308 14.83 -6.86 -6.00
N THR A 309 14.31 -5.87 -5.29
CA THR A 309 13.36 -4.87 -5.78
C THR A 309 13.73 -3.50 -5.20
N ALA A 310 13.16 -2.44 -5.72
CA ALA A 310 13.35 -1.10 -5.15
C ALA A 310 12.56 -0.87 -3.84
N PHE A 311 11.61 -1.75 -3.50
CA PHE A 311 10.85 -1.71 -2.25
C PHE A 311 11.76 -2.18 -1.08
N PRO A 312 12.16 -1.29 -0.15
CA PRO A 312 13.19 -1.61 0.83
C PRO A 312 12.67 -2.27 2.11
N LEU A 313 11.37 -2.15 2.40
CA LEU A 313 10.76 -2.65 3.65
C LEU A 313 10.59 -4.16 3.61
N ARG A 314 11.69 -4.89 3.90
CA ARG A 314 11.76 -6.35 3.81
C ARG A 314 12.04 -7.03 5.14
N GLN A 315 12.52 -6.28 6.12
CA GLN A 315 12.74 -6.85 7.45
C GLN A 315 11.38 -7.15 8.11
N PRO A 316 11.26 -8.26 8.86
CA PRO A 316 10.10 -8.44 9.72
C PRO A 316 9.91 -7.25 10.66
N GLY A 317 8.67 -6.83 10.84
CA GLY A 317 8.35 -5.68 11.68
C GLY A 317 6.93 -5.19 11.45
N TYR A 318 6.68 -3.92 11.73
CA TYR A 318 5.35 -3.33 11.69
C TYR A 318 5.40 -1.96 11.00
N GLU A 319 4.63 -1.81 9.94
CA GLU A 319 4.31 -0.47 9.45
C GLU A 319 3.19 0.09 10.32
N LEU A 320 3.41 1.28 10.85
CA LEU A 320 2.41 2.06 11.56
C LEU A 320 1.94 3.19 10.67
N ASP A 321 0.68 3.12 10.25
CA ASP A 321 0.04 4.14 9.46
C ASP A 321 -0.80 5.05 10.37
N LEU A 322 -0.36 6.29 10.53
CA LEU A 322 -0.92 7.28 11.43
C LEU A 322 -1.81 8.21 10.64
N MET A 323 -3.12 8.15 10.88
CA MET A 323 -4.11 8.87 10.09
C MET A 323 -5.03 9.72 10.98
N GLY A 324 -5.40 10.88 10.47
CA GLY A 324 -6.50 11.67 11.00
C GLY A 324 -7.36 12.23 9.89
N ARG A 325 -8.67 12.28 10.12
CA ARG A 325 -9.68 12.80 9.20
C ARG A 325 -10.36 14.02 9.81
N TRP A 326 -10.96 14.84 8.98
CA TRP A 326 -11.81 15.95 9.40
C TRP A 326 -12.96 16.15 8.43
N ALA A 327 -14.10 16.58 8.97
CA ALA A 327 -15.23 17.05 8.18
C ALA A 327 -15.20 18.58 8.06
N ASP A 328 -14.89 19.26 9.17
CA ASP A 328 -14.70 20.71 9.21
C ASP A 328 -13.24 21.08 8.96
N PRO A 329 -12.92 21.90 7.95
CA PRO A 329 -11.56 22.39 7.71
C PRO A 329 -10.87 23.05 8.90
N SER A 330 -11.61 23.60 9.86
CA SER A 330 -11.06 24.18 11.08
C SER A 330 -10.40 23.14 12.01
N GLU A 331 -10.75 21.87 11.88
CA GLU A 331 -10.15 20.77 12.65
C GLU A 331 -8.79 20.33 12.09
N LYS A 332 -8.52 20.63 10.80
CA LYS A 332 -7.29 20.21 10.10
C LYS A 332 -6.01 20.48 10.90
N PRO A 333 -5.75 21.67 11.47
CA PRO A 333 -4.51 21.92 12.20
C PRO A 333 -4.33 21.01 13.42
N LYS A 334 -5.39 20.77 14.18
CA LYS A 334 -5.37 19.91 15.38
C LYS A 334 -5.11 18.46 15.02
N VAL A 335 -5.79 17.97 13.97
CA VAL A 335 -5.62 16.61 13.47
C VAL A 335 -4.19 16.39 12.97
N MET A 336 -3.67 17.29 12.16
CA MET A 336 -2.29 17.21 11.67
C MET A 336 -1.27 17.28 12.82
N GLN A 337 -1.50 18.11 13.81
CA GLN A 337 -0.63 18.21 14.98
C GLN A 337 -0.58 16.90 15.76
N TRP A 338 -1.73 16.25 15.99
CA TRP A 338 -1.79 14.96 16.66
C TRP A 338 -1.01 13.88 15.90
N VAL A 339 -1.24 13.75 14.59
CA VAL A 339 -0.57 12.77 13.74
C VAL A 339 0.95 12.97 13.75
N LYS A 340 1.41 14.24 13.59
CA LYS A 340 2.84 14.57 13.58
C LYS A 340 3.48 14.34 14.94
N ALA A 341 2.82 14.74 16.02
CA ALA A 341 3.32 14.53 17.38
C ALA A 341 3.50 13.04 17.72
N LEU A 342 2.55 12.18 17.29
CA LEU A 342 2.68 10.74 17.47
C LEU A 342 3.84 10.17 16.65
N ARG A 343 3.96 10.58 15.38
CA ARG A 343 5.10 10.19 14.53
C ARG A 343 6.42 10.57 15.20
N ASP A 344 6.57 11.81 15.65
CA ASP A 344 7.81 12.32 16.22
C ASP A 344 8.20 11.58 17.52
N LYS A 345 7.21 11.18 18.33
CA LYS A 345 7.46 10.33 19.52
C LYS A 345 7.91 8.91 19.17
N LEU A 346 7.41 8.34 18.06
CA LEU A 346 7.77 6.99 17.61
C LEU A 346 9.06 6.96 16.76
N GLN A 347 9.47 8.09 16.17
CA GLN A 347 10.61 8.20 15.27
C GLN A 347 11.92 7.62 15.84
N PRO A 348 12.27 7.79 17.14
CA PRO A 348 13.48 7.20 17.71
C PRO A 348 13.50 5.66 17.73
N LEU A 349 12.33 5.01 17.57
CA LEU A 349 12.16 3.56 17.55
C LEU A 349 12.05 3.02 16.12
N ALA A 350 11.96 3.92 15.12
CA ALA A 350 11.64 3.59 13.75
C ALA A 350 12.87 3.59 12.84
N HIS A 351 12.77 2.84 11.75
CA HIS A 351 13.66 2.95 10.60
C HIS A 351 12.87 2.83 9.30
N GLY A 352 12.96 3.85 8.46
CA GLY A 352 12.26 3.90 7.18
C GLY A 352 10.78 4.28 7.28
N VAL A 353 10.23 4.53 6.12
CA VAL A 353 8.82 4.87 5.89
C VAL A 353 8.35 4.22 4.59
N TYR A 354 7.06 4.00 4.44
CA TYR A 354 6.46 3.48 3.21
C TYR A 354 5.98 4.60 2.31
N SER A 355 6.51 4.68 1.09
CA SER A 355 6.28 5.79 0.16
C SER A 355 4.80 6.01 -0.21
N ASN A 356 4.00 4.94 -0.36
CA ASN A 356 2.59 5.05 -0.75
C ASN A 356 1.69 5.61 0.36
N GLN A 357 2.12 5.59 1.61
CA GLN A 357 1.34 6.06 2.75
C GLN A 357 1.77 7.45 3.25
N LEU A 358 2.69 8.13 2.55
CA LEU A 358 3.11 9.47 2.88
C LEU A 358 2.11 10.52 2.36
N GLY A 359 1.53 11.31 3.27
CA GLY A 359 0.65 12.44 2.96
C GLY A 359 1.40 13.76 2.74
N GLU A 360 2.72 13.74 2.88
CA GLU A 360 3.63 14.87 2.63
C GLU A 360 4.90 14.36 1.98
N THR A 361 5.72 15.27 1.46
CA THR A 361 7.02 14.92 0.88
C THR A 361 8.08 15.92 1.33
N SER A 362 9.28 15.41 1.57
CA SER A 362 10.51 16.17 1.76
C SER A 362 11.66 15.28 1.26
N GLU A 363 12.82 15.85 1.00
CA GLU A 363 13.99 15.09 0.60
C GLU A 363 14.34 14.02 1.66
N GLU A 364 14.25 14.36 2.93
CA GLU A 364 14.50 13.44 4.05
C GLU A 364 13.53 12.24 4.03
N LEU A 365 12.23 12.49 3.88
CA LEU A 365 11.21 11.42 3.81
C LEU A 365 11.38 10.54 2.58
N VAL A 366 11.72 11.13 1.43
CA VAL A 366 11.98 10.38 0.19
C VAL A 366 13.21 9.50 0.36
N ARG A 367 14.31 10.02 0.94
CA ARG A 367 15.50 9.23 1.24
C ARG A 367 15.21 8.12 2.25
N ALA A 368 14.43 8.41 3.29
CA ALA A 368 14.01 7.40 4.26
C ALA A 368 13.10 6.31 3.64
N ALA A 369 12.26 6.68 2.67
CA ALA A 369 11.38 5.75 1.97
C ALA A 369 12.11 4.76 1.07
N TYR A 370 13.26 5.14 0.52
CA TYR A 370 14.03 4.27 -0.38
C TYR A 370 15.29 3.70 0.25
N GLY A 371 15.76 4.27 1.38
CA GLY A 371 16.92 3.79 2.14
C GLY A 371 18.15 3.57 1.25
N ASP A 372 18.82 2.44 1.40
CA ASP A 372 20.02 2.07 0.65
C ASP A 372 19.79 1.95 -0.87
N ASN A 373 18.53 1.80 -1.30
CA ASN A 373 18.15 1.71 -2.71
C ASN A 373 18.15 3.07 -3.43
N TYR A 374 18.17 4.21 -2.68
CA TYR A 374 18.05 5.54 -3.25
C TYR A 374 19.10 5.86 -4.32
N ALA A 375 20.37 5.59 -4.04
CA ALA A 375 21.46 5.88 -4.97
C ALA A 375 21.32 5.12 -6.30
N ARG A 376 20.88 3.86 -6.26
CA ARG A 376 20.61 3.06 -7.47
C ARG A 376 19.39 3.60 -8.21
N LEU A 377 18.34 4.01 -7.50
CA LEU A 377 17.15 4.62 -8.08
C LEU A 377 17.48 5.95 -8.79
N ALA A 378 18.28 6.83 -8.18
CA ALA A 378 18.73 8.09 -8.79
C ALA A 378 19.50 7.84 -10.09
N LYS A 379 20.40 6.85 -10.11
CA LYS A 379 21.12 6.45 -11.33
C LYS A 379 20.15 5.98 -12.44
N ILE A 380 19.12 5.24 -12.11
CA ILE A 380 18.12 4.77 -13.08
C ILE A 380 17.22 5.93 -13.52
N LYS A 381 16.83 6.81 -12.59
CA LYS A 381 16.08 8.04 -12.88
C LYS A 381 16.81 8.89 -13.90
N ARG A 382 18.11 9.12 -13.73
CA ARG A 382 18.97 9.85 -14.69
C ARG A 382 18.95 9.25 -16.10
N LYS A 383 18.83 7.93 -16.21
CA LYS A 383 18.73 7.23 -17.51
C LYS A 383 17.37 7.42 -18.19
N TYR A 384 16.27 7.35 -17.44
CA TYR A 384 14.92 7.32 -18.00
C TYR A 384 14.17 8.66 -17.92
N ASP A 385 14.54 9.53 -16.99
CA ASP A 385 13.98 10.87 -16.82
C ASP A 385 15.04 11.90 -16.35
N PRO A 386 16.05 12.18 -17.18
CA PRO A 386 17.17 13.06 -16.80
C PRO A 386 16.77 14.52 -16.54
N LYS A 387 15.60 14.95 -17.06
CA LYS A 387 15.08 16.31 -16.87
C LYS A 387 14.09 16.41 -15.70
N ASN A 388 13.89 15.32 -14.96
CA ASN A 388 12.95 15.24 -13.85
C ASN A 388 11.53 15.73 -14.23
N VAL A 389 11.02 15.28 -15.37
CA VAL A 389 9.66 15.59 -15.86
C VAL A 389 8.61 15.00 -14.93
N LEU A 390 8.84 13.76 -14.45
CA LEU A 390 7.99 13.00 -13.56
C LEU A 390 8.37 13.28 -12.09
N ARG A 391 8.04 14.48 -11.59
CA ARG A 391 8.41 14.93 -10.24
C ARG A 391 7.25 15.09 -9.27
N LEU A 392 6.00 14.99 -9.73
CA LEU A 392 4.82 15.01 -8.85
C LEU A 392 4.55 13.60 -8.30
N ASN A 393 5.42 13.17 -7.40
CA ASN A 393 5.40 11.88 -6.69
C ASN A 393 6.33 12.00 -5.45
N GLN A 394 6.68 10.86 -4.83
CA GLN A 394 7.81 10.81 -3.90
C GLN A 394 9.09 10.87 -4.78
N ASN A 395 9.49 12.09 -5.12
CA ASN A 395 10.42 12.33 -6.22
C ASN A 395 11.84 11.89 -5.90
N ILE A 396 12.39 11.10 -6.79
CA ILE A 396 13.81 10.74 -6.80
C ILE A 396 14.52 11.73 -7.70
N ASP A 397 15.45 12.49 -7.13
CA ASP A 397 16.26 13.44 -7.90
C ASP A 397 17.23 12.67 -8.78
N PRO A 398 17.33 12.99 -10.09
CA PRO A 398 18.31 12.37 -10.97
C PRO A 398 19.76 12.82 -10.73
N ASP A 399 19.99 13.94 -10.00
CA ASP A 399 21.33 14.53 -9.78
C ASP A 399 22.11 13.95 -8.60
#